data_726d732fb64bdf03ea2b34d852874404
#
_entry.id   726d732fb64bdf03ea2b34d852874404
#
_cell.length_a   1.000
_cell.length_b   1.000
_cell.length_c   1.000
_cell.angle_alpha   90.00
_cell.angle_beta   90.00
_cell.angle_gamma   90.00
#
_symmetry.space_group_name_H-M   'P 1'
#
loop_
_entity.id
_entity.type
_entity.pdbx_description
1 polymer ?
#
loop_
_entity_poly.entity_id
_entity_poly.type
_entity_poly.pdbx_seq_one_letter_code
_entity_poly.pdbx_strand_id
1 'polypeptide(L)'
;MYKKLSNIDFRYFIGQRVIEINKEKNEPFGMALETGGLIIECPWRLRIANQIEIGYSDCIHSPGEFSHKNVEKVLLDKRIKNIFLFEEVSDLFVEFENGIYLELFHDSNYFEGWQLRGDDGFYLFSLPGGSYSY
;
A
#
# COMPACT_ATOMS: atom_id res chain seq x y z
N MET A 1 -7.79 9.88 -15.07
CA MET A 1 -6.35 9.78 -15.36
C MET A 1 -5.55 10.63 -14.38
N TYR A 2 -4.50 10.07 -13.83
CA TYR A 2 -3.63 10.78 -12.92
C TYR A 2 -2.77 11.77 -13.69
N LYS A 3 -2.72 13.02 -13.22
CA LYS A 3 -2.01 14.08 -13.91
C LYS A 3 -0.81 14.60 -13.13
N LYS A 4 -0.76 14.39 -11.82
CA LYS A 4 0.26 15.01 -11.00
C LYS A 4 0.75 14.09 -9.88
N LEU A 5 2.05 13.83 -9.89
CA LEU A 5 2.73 13.20 -8.77
C LEU A 5 3.04 14.25 -7.71
N SER A 6 3.02 13.85 -6.45
CA SER A 6 3.41 14.72 -5.34
C SER A 6 4.91 15.00 -5.34
N ASN A 7 5.32 16.02 -4.59
CA ASN A 7 6.72 16.35 -4.36
C ASN A 7 7.27 15.72 -3.07
N ILE A 8 6.53 14.77 -2.48
CA ILE A 8 6.97 14.12 -1.23
C ILE A 8 8.20 13.27 -1.49
N ASP A 9 9.17 13.39 -0.60
CA ASP A 9 10.41 12.64 -0.66
C ASP A 9 10.24 11.30 0.05
N PHE A 10 10.24 10.21 -0.72
CA PHE A 10 10.09 8.85 -0.20
C PHE A 10 11.42 8.10 -0.07
N ARG A 11 12.57 8.78 -0.19
CA ARG A 11 13.88 8.10 -0.18
C ARG A 11 14.13 7.25 1.06
N TYR A 12 13.55 7.65 2.19
CA TYR A 12 13.68 6.89 3.43
C TYR A 12 13.23 5.43 3.28
N PHE A 13 12.23 5.18 2.45
CA PHE A 13 11.64 3.86 2.27
C PHE A 13 12.29 3.06 1.13
N ILE A 14 13.00 3.71 0.23
CA ILE A 14 13.59 3.04 -0.92
C ILE A 14 14.67 2.07 -0.45
N GLY A 15 14.57 0.81 -0.89
CA GLY A 15 15.47 -0.26 -0.49
C GLY A 15 15.06 -1.02 0.76
N GLN A 16 14.05 -0.57 1.50
CA GLN A 16 13.57 -1.30 2.67
C GLN A 16 12.83 -2.56 2.25
N ARG A 17 13.02 -3.64 3.02
CA ARG A 17 12.32 -4.90 2.79
C ARG A 17 11.00 -4.95 3.55
N VAL A 18 10.05 -5.68 3.00
CA VAL A 18 8.85 -6.07 3.71
C VAL A 18 9.22 -7.18 4.70
N ILE A 19 9.05 -6.92 5.98
CA ILE A 19 9.43 -7.85 7.05
C ILE A 19 8.25 -8.74 7.44
N GLU A 20 7.04 -8.20 7.40
CA GLU A 20 5.85 -8.91 7.86
C GLU A 20 4.62 -8.37 7.16
N ILE A 21 3.69 -9.26 6.86
CA ILE A 21 2.34 -8.90 6.38
C ILE A 21 1.36 -9.31 7.48
N ASN A 22 0.48 -8.38 7.89
CA ASN A 22 -0.55 -8.68 8.87
C ASN A 22 -1.62 -9.57 8.26
N LYS A 23 -1.85 -10.72 8.86
CA LYS A 23 -2.79 -11.75 8.40
C LYS A 23 -3.96 -11.96 9.35
N GLU A 24 -4.03 -11.20 10.43
CA GLU A 24 -5.09 -11.33 11.42
C GLU A 24 -6.42 -10.86 10.85
N LYS A 25 -7.47 -11.66 11.06
CA LYS A 25 -8.80 -11.44 10.48
C LYS A 25 -9.44 -10.13 10.89
N ASN A 26 -9.23 -9.70 12.12
CA ASN A 26 -9.92 -8.55 12.70
C ASN A 26 -9.04 -7.30 12.78
N GLU A 27 -7.89 -7.32 12.12
CA GLU A 27 -6.97 -6.20 12.10
C GLU A 27 -6.85 -5.65 10.69
N PRO A 28 -6.54 -4.36 10.54
CA PRO A 28 -6.34 -3.77 9.21
C PRO A 28 -5.24 -4.49 8.44
N PHE A 29 -5.42 -4.57 7.13
CA PHE A 29 -4.36 -5.02 6.25
C PHE A 29 -3.18 -4.08 6.37
N GLY A 30 -1.98 -4.62 6.47
CA GLY A 30 -0.80 -3.79 6.58
C GLY A 30 0.47 -4.59 6.50
N MET A 31 1.58 -3.87 6.47
CA MET A 31 2.89 -4.48 6.42
C MET A 31 3.87 -3.73 7.31
N ALA A 32 4.80 -4.48 7.90
CA ALA A 32 5.97 -3.91 8.56
C ALA A 32 7.12 -3.88 7.57
N LEU A 33 7.83 -2.76 7.55
CA LEU A 33 9.09 -2.58 6.83
C LEU A 33 10.24 -2.65 7.82
N GLU A 34 11.47 -2.62 7.34
CA GLU A 34 12.65 -2.66 8.23
C GLU A 34 12.61 -1.52 9.26
N THR A 35 12.25 -0.30 8.84
CA THR A 35 12.16 0.86 9.73
C THR A 35 10.91 1.69 9.43
N GLY A 36 9.76 1.05 9.43
CA GLY A 36 8.49 1.72 9.18
C GLY A 36 7.37 0.74 8.95
N GLY A 37 6.27 1.23 8.40
CA GLY A 37 5.11 0.40 8.11
C GLY A 37 4.05 1.10 7.30
N LEU A 38 3.15 0.30 6.74
CA LEU A 38 2.04 0.76 5.93
C LEU A 38 0.76 0.08 6.42
N ILE A 39 -0.26 0.87 6.76
CA ILE A 39 -1.59 0.38 7.11
C ILE A 39 -2.53 0.72 5.97
N ILE A 40 -3.35 -0.25 5.55
CA ILE A 40 -4.22 -0.14 4.38
C ILE A 40 -5.65 -0.41 4.79
N GLU A 41 -6.50 0.63 4.69
CA GLU A 41 -7.92 0.57 5.02
C GLU A 41 -8.79 1.00 3.84
N CYS A 42 -8.26 0.89 2.63
CA CYS A 42 -8.91 1.26 1.38
C CYS A 42 -8.80 0.11 0.38
N PRO A 43 -9.52 0.16 -0.74
CA PRO A 43 -9.33 -0.81 -1.81
C PRO A 43 -7.89 -0.81 -2.33
N TRP A 44 -7.42 -1.99 -2.70
CA TRP A 44 -6.05 -2.18 -3.15
C TRP A 44 -5.97 -3.33 -4.15
N ARG A 45 -4.89 -3.35 -4.92
CA ARG A 45 -4.56 -4.51 -5.74
C ARG A 45 -3.05 -4.74 -5.75
N LEU A 46 -2.68 -6.00 -5.88
CA LEU A 46 -1.29 -6.44 -6.03
C LEU A 46 -1.15 -7.00 -7.44
N ARG A 47 -0.23 -6.45 -8.21
CA ARG A 47 0.02 -6.93 -9.58
C ARG A 47 1.48 -7.21 -9.80
N ILE A 48 1.74 -8.13 -10.72
CA ILE A 48 3.09 -8.42 -11.23
C ILE A 48 3.04 -8.08 -12.71
N ALA A 49 3.86 -7.13 -13.15
CA ALA A 49 3.82 -6.57 -14.49
C ALA A 49 2.38 -6.17 -14.84
N ASN A 50 1.78 -6.75 -15.87
CA ASN A 50 0.43 -6.38 -16.32
C ASN A 50 -0.66 -7.33 -15.82
N GLN A 51 -0.37 -8.18 -14.82
CA GLN A 51 -1.35 -9.13 -14.32
C GLN A 51 -1.65 -8.91 -12.85
N ILE A 52 -2.93 -8.80 -12.52
CA ILE A 52 -3.37 -8.72 -11.14
C ILE A 52 -3.26 -10.10 -10.51
N GLU A 53 -2.54 -10.19 -9.39
CA GLU A 53 -2.38 -11.43 -8.62
C GLU A 53 -3.51 -11.59 -7.62
N ILE A 54 -3.85 -10.52 -6.92
CA ILE A 54 -4.90 -10.51 -5.92
C ILE A 54 -5.30 -9.05 -5.64
N GLY A 55 -6.57 -8.84 -5.30
CA GLY A 55 -7.06 -7.53 -4.90
C GLY A 55 -8.03 -7.60 -3.75
N TYR A 56 -8.41 -6.42 -3.27
CA TYR A 56 -9.38 -6.27 -2.19
C TYR A 56 -10.67 -7.04 -2.45
N SER A 57 -11.19 -6.98 -3.68
CA SER A 57 -12.43 -7.66 -4.04
C SER A 57 -12.33 -9.17 -3.92
N ASP A 58 -11.17 -9.76 -4.22
CA ASP A 58 -10.98 -11.20 -4.09
C ASP A 58 -11.12 -11.64 -2.63
N CYS A 59 -10.55 -10.88 -1.72
CA CYS A 59 -10.61 -11.18 -0.29
C CYS A 59 -12.03 -11.01 0.27
N ILE A 60 -12.81 -10.07 -0.27
CA ILE A 60 -14.17 -9.82 0.18
C ILE A 60 -15.14 -10.86 -0.37
N HIS A 61 -15.03 -11.20 -1.66
CA HIS A 61 -15.98 -12.07 -2.35
C HIS A 61 -15.62 -13.54 -2.36
N SER A 62 -14.34 -13.88 -2.17
CA SER A 62 -13.85 -15.26 -2.17
C SER A 62 -12.86 -15.50 -1.02
N PRO A 63 -13.27 -15.24 0.25
CA PRO A 63 -12.35 -15.32 1.38
C PRO A 63 -11.84 -16.73 1.67
N GLY A 64 -12.49 -17.76 1.14
CA GLY A 64 -12.01 -19.14 1.25
C GLY A 64 -10.82 -19.45 0.36
N GLU A 65 -10.63 -18.68 -0.70
CA GLU A 65 -9.54 -18.87 -1.67
C GLU A 65 -8.46 -17.80 -1.56
N PHE A 66 -8.83 -16.59 -1.18
CA PHE A 66 -7.93 -15.43 -1.15
C PHE A 66 -7.87 -14.82 0.23
N SER A 67 -6.66 -14.54 0.68
CA SER A 67 -6.42 -13.86 1.96
C SER A 67 -5.11 -13.08 1.89
N HIS A 68 -4.79 -12.36 2.95
CA HIS A 68 -3.52 -11.64 3.03
C HIS A 68 -2.30 -12.59 2.99
N LYS A 69 -2.49 -13.89 3.19
CA LYS A 69 -1.44 -14.88 2.99
C LYS A 69 -0.96 -14.94 1.54
N ASN A 70 -1.85 -14.68 0.59
CA ASN A 70 -1.47 -14.59 -0.82
C ASN A 70 -0.57 -13.38 -1.07
N VAL A 71 -0.83 -12.27 -0.38
CA VAL A 71 0.02 -11.07 -0.44
C VAL A 71 1.39 -11.39 0.15
N GLU A 72 1.43 -12.06 1.30
CA GLU A 72 2.68 -12.44 1.95
C GLU A 72 3.58 -13.27 1.03
N LYS A 73 3.01 -14.23 0.32
CA LYS A 73 3.77 -15.07 -0.63
C LYS A 73 4.50 -14.27 -1.70
N VAL A 74 3.91 -13.15 -2.10
CA VAL A 74 4.48 -12.30 -3.14
C VAL A 74 5.43 -11.25 -2.57
N LEU A 75 5.06 -10.61 -1.47
CA LEU A 75 5.74 -9.40 -0.97
C LEU A 75 6.78 -9.63 0.10
N LEU A 76 6.72 -10.74 0.85
CA LEU A 76 7.67 -10.96 1.95
C LEU A 76 9.11 -10.91 1.44
N ASP A 77 9.96 -10.15 2.13
CA ASP A 77 11.37 -9.93 1.79
C ASP A 77 11.64 -9.13 0.52
N LYS A 78 10.62 -8.65 -0.18
CA LYS A 78 10.81 -7.80 -1.35
C LYS A 78 11.21 -6.38 -0.93
N ARG A 79 12.09 -5.76 -1.70
CA ARG A 79 12.56 -4.40 -1.44
C ARG A 79 11.73 -3.39 -2.23
N ILE A 80 11.44 -2.26 -1.59
CA ILE A 80 10.78 -1.14 -2.23
C ILE A 80 11.75 -0.49 -3.21
N LYS A 81 11.28 -0.30 -4.45
CA LYS A 81 12.03 0.35 -5.52
C LYS A 81 11.59 1.80 -5.71
N ASN A 82 10.28 2.08 -5.61
CA ASN A 82 9.72 3.42 -5.78
C ASN A 82 8.39 3.54 -5.07
N ILE A 83 8.02 4.78 -4.72
CA ILE A 83 6.69 5.08 -4.18
C ILE A 83 6.15 6.28 -4.93
N PHE A 84 4.90 6.20 -5.38
CA PHE A 84 4.22 7.26 -6.15
C PHE A 84 2.94 7.66 -5.42
N LEU A 85 2.84 8.93 -5.05
CA LEU A 85 1.61 9.51 -4.53
C LEU A 85 1.02 10.43 -5.59
N PHE A 86 -0.19 10.09 -6.05
CA PHE A 86 -0.94 10.89 -7.01
C PHE A 86 -1.80 11.89 -6.23
N GLU A 87 -1.52 13.18 -6.40
CA GLU A 87 -2.08 14.22 -5.55
C GLU A 87 -3.59 14.44 -5.70
N GLU A 88 -4.16 14.11 -6.85
CA GLU A 88 -5.57 14.42 -7.12
C GLU A 88 -6.52 13.82 -6.10
N VAL A 89 -6.32 12.54 -5.75
CA VAL A 89 -7.19 11.82 -4.82
C VAL A 89 -6.43 10.94 -3.84
N SER A 90 -5.13 11.15 -3.71
CA SER A 90 -4.26 10.44 -2.76
C SER A 90 -4.21 8.94 -2.96
N ASP A 91 -4.11 8.51 -4.22
CA ASP A 91 -3.78 7.11 -4.51
C ASP A 91 -2.28 6.91 -4.34
N LEU A 92 -1.90 5.81 -3.71
CA LEU A 92 -0.51 5.50 -3.40
C LEU A 92 -0.10 4.20 -4.07
N PHE A 93 0.90 4.25 -4.94
CA PHE A 93 1.44 3.08 -5.62
C PHE A 93 2.83 2.79 -5.08
N VAL A 94 3.04 1.57 -4.60
CA VAL A 94 4.34 1.12 -4.13
C VAL A 94 4.89 0.11 -5.12
N GLU A 95 6.02 0.45 -5.73
CA GLU A 95 6.73 -0.43 -6.65
C GLU A 95 7.82 -1.18 -5.89
N PHE A 96 7.83 -2.50 -6.00
CA PHE A 96 8.85 -3.37 -5.44
C PHE A 96 9.75 -3.90 -6.55
N GLU A 97 10.83 -4.55 -6.19
CA GLU A 97 11.70 -5.23 -7.16
C GLU A 97 10.91 -6.29 -7.94
N ASN A 98 11.44 -6.67 -9.11
CA ASN A 98 10.87 -7.70 -9.98
C ASN A 98 9.50 -7.36 -10.59
N GLY A 99 9.21 -6.06 -10.76
CA GLY A 99 7.98 -5.62 -11.42
C GLY A 99 6.71 -5.82 -10.60
N ILE A 100 6.83 -5.89 -9.28
CA ILE A 100 5.70 -6.08 -8.36
C ILE A 100 5.21 -4.71 -7.90
N TYR A 101 3.89 -4.50 -7.95
CA TYR A 101 3.25 -3.24 -7.53
C TYR A 101 2.12 -3.52 -6.56
N LEU A 102 2.09 -2.75 -5.46
CA LEU A 102 0.93 -2.67 -4.57
C LEU A 102 0.31 -1.30 -4.77
N GLU A 103 -0.94 -1.27 -5.21
CA GLU A 103 -1.62 -0.04 -5.60
C GLU A 103 -2.82 0.18 -4.69
N LEU A 104 -2.83 1.33 -4.00
CA LEU A 104 -3.86 1.69 -3.02
C LEU A 104 -4.73 2.79 -3.59
N PHE A 105 -6.06 2.60 -3.50
CA PHE A 105 -7.04 3.53 -4.06
C PHE A 105 -7.90 4.12 -2.95
N HIS A 106 -7.63 5.36 -2.56
CA HIS A 106 -8.45 6.05 -1.58
C HIS A 106 -9.83 6.33 -2.19
N ASP A 107 -10.90 5.85 -1.58
CA ASP A 107 -12.24 5.88 -2.17
C ASP A 107 -13.33 6.41 -1.25
N SER A 108 -12.95 7.15 -0.21
CA SER A 108 -13.93 7.59 0.80
C SER A 108 -13.89 9.10 1.02
N ASN A 109 -15.07 9.70 1.18
CA ASN A 109 -15.19 11.07 1.65
C ASN A 109 -15.44 11.15 3.17
N TYR A 110 -15.36 10.01 3.87
CA TYR A 110 -15.64 9.93 5.30
C TYR A 110 -14.49 9.30 6.09
N PHE A 111 -13.80 8.30 5.51
CA PHE A 111 -12.73 7.57 6.19
C PHE A 111 -11.37 7.89 5.59
N GLU A 112 -10.32 7.75 6.42
CA GLU A 112 -8.94 7.68 5.94
C GLU A 112 -8.73 6.39 5.16
N GLY A 113 -7.76 6.37 4.24
CA GLY A 113 -7.55 5.22 3.39
C GLY A 113 -6.30 4.42 3.71
N TRP A 114 -5.18 5.10 3.90
CA TRP A 114 -3.90 4.44 4.19
C TRP A 114 -3.01 5.35 5.01
N GLN A 115 -2.05 4.73 5.70
CA GLN A 115 -1.06 5.43 6.52
C GLN A 115 0.32 4.83 6.27
N LEU A 116 1.28 5.68 5.91
CA LEU A 116 2.68 5.28 5.73
C LEU A 116 3.51 5.98 6.81
N ARG A 117 4.23 5.20 7.61
CA ARG A 117 5.06 5.71 8.69
C ARG A 117 6.48 5.22 8.61
N GLY A 118 7.43 6.11 8.93
CA GLY A 118 8.83 5.78 9.10
C GLY A 118 9.25 5.97 10.55
N ASP A 119 10.24 5.20 10.98
CA ASP A 119 10.78 5.31 12.35
C ASP A 119 11.55 6.62 12.55
N ASP A 120 11.84 7.36 11.48
CA ASP A 120 12.47 8.68 11.50
C ASP A 120 11.51 9.83 11.78
N GLY A 121 10.21 9.54 12.01
CA GLY A 121 9.17 10.54 12.20
C GLY A 121 8.36 10.85 10.95
N PHE A 122 8.65 10.21 9.82
CA PHE A 122 7.84 10.35 8.61
C PHE A 122 6.42 9.84 8.91
N TYR A 123 5.42 10.65 8.58
CA TYR A 123 4.03 10.24 8.76
C TYR A 123 3.16 10.88 7.66
N LEU A 124 2.64 10.05 6.77
CA LEU A 124 1.83 10.46 5.63
C LEU A 124 0.56 9.61 5.61
N PHE A 125 -0.60 10.23 5.48
CA PHE A 125 -1.84 9.47 5.41
C PHE A 125 -2.88 10.20 4.56
N SER A 126 -3.74 9.40 3.91
CA SER A 126 -4.82 9.92 3.09
C SER A 126 -6.00 10.34 3.97
N LEU A 127 -6.63 11.45 3.61
CA LEU A 127 -7.73 12.06 4.37
C LEU A 127 -9.06 11.83 3.65
N PRO A 128 -10.18 11.86 4.40
CA PRO A 128 -11.50 11.85 3.78
C PRO A 128 -11.60 12.89 2.67
N GLY A 129 -12.15 12.50 1.52
CA GLY A 129 -12.29 13.37 0.37
C GLY A 129 -11.12 13.35 -0.60
N GLY A 130 -10.00 12.72 -0.25
CA GLY A 130 -8.90 12.50 -1.19
C GLY A 130 -7.68 13.41 -1.03
N SER A 131 -7.66 14.30 -0.03
CA SER A 131 -6.43 15.01 0.31
C SER A 131 -5.51 14.13 1.17
N TYR A 132 -4.36 14.64 1.56
CA TYR A 132 -3.45 13.92 2.44
C TYR A 132 -2.86 14.86 3.48
N SER A 133 -2.42 14.29 4.59
CA SER A 133 -1.68 14.98 5.64
C SER A 133 -0.26 14.45 5.67
N TYR A 134 0.67 15.38 5.85
CA TYR A 134 2.09 15.04 5.88
C TYR A 134 2.80 15.78 7.01
#